data_bae8547de2ef5a6c765d248bb08d1fd5
#
_entry.id   bae8547de2ef5a6c765d248bb08d1fd5
#
_cell.length_a   1.000
_cell.length_b   1.000
_cell.length_c   1.000
_cell.angle_alpha   90.00
_cell.angle_beta   90.00
_cell.angle_gamma   90.00
#
_symmetry.space_group_name_H-M   'P 1'
#
loop_
_entity.id
_entity.type
_entity.pdbx_description
1 polymer ?
#
loop_
_entity_poly.entity_id
_entity_poly.type
_entity_poly.pdbx_seq_one_letter_code
_entity_poly.pdbx_strand_id
1 'polypeptide(L)'
;LADAEVEYKDHISNTIYTSFEIKKTDKDFLKKSHVVIWTTTPWTIPANRALAYNGKIKYSIVQMGKDTQHFKNKNIIIASELIKRVSEECNFKDFKIIKEFNGNNFKNTVCSHPFKNLGYDYDVPMLEGDFVTLAQGTGIVHTAPSHGPDDFNLCLKHGLKASNTMNDAGIYSDEIPFFSGTHIFKADSQIIQKLSECKSLLGNGKLQHSFPHSWRSKAPLVYRATSQWFISMEKKNLRKKALKAIDDTVFYPEKGRDRIRSMIETRPDWCISRQRIWGVPLPLFVSKKTKEPLKDPEIIENIARIYEKEGSDGWFTDDPQK
;
A
#
# COMPACT_ATOMS: atom_id res chain seq x y z
N LEU A 1 13.83 4.51 -5.86
CA LEU A 1 15.16 4.28 -5.33
C LEU A 1 15.49 2.80 -5.39
N ALA A 2 16.76 2.46 -5.68
CA ALA A 2 17.24 1.08 -5.54
C ALA A 2 17.56 0.78 -4.06
N ASP A 3 17.56 -0.49 -3.67
CA ASP A 3 17.87 -0.88 -2.29
C ASP A 3 19.20 -0.33 -1.78
N ALA A 4 20.21 -0.25 -2.66
CA ALA A 4 21.53 0.34 -2.35
C ALA A 4 21.49 1.86 -2.09
N GLU A 5 20.38 2.52 -2.38
CA GLU A 5 20.18 3.96 -2.15
C GLU A 5 19.39 4.26 -0.86
N VAL A 6 19.09 3.22 -0.07
CA VAL A 6 18.31 3.29 1.16
C VAL A 6 19.23 3.13 2.36
N GLU A 7 19.17 4.06 3.29
CA GLU A 7 19.80 3.99 4.61
C GLU A 7 18.70 3.84 5.69
N TYR A 8 18.93 3.02 6.68
CA TYR A 8 18.03 2.91 7.81
C TYR A 8 18.54 3.77 8.97
N LYS A 9 17.63 4.60 9.53
CA LYS A 9 17.93 5.51 10.66
C LYS A 9 16.81 5.43 11.69
N ASP A 10 17.16 5.76 12.93
CA ASP A 10 16.16 5.94 13.97
C ASP A 10 15.22 7.08 13.61
N HIS A 11 13.94 6.79 13.67
CA HIS A 11 12.85 7.70 13.37
C HIS A 11 11.74 7.56 14.42
N ILE A 12 11.12 8.67 14.80
CA ILE A 12 9.97 8.69 15.71
C ILE A 12 8.72 8.89 14.87
N SER A 13 7.91 7.86 14.76
CA SER A 13 6.59 7.92 14.09
C SER A 13 5.47 8.10 15.09
N ASN A 14 4.42 8.81 14.68
CA ASN A 14 3.15 8.77 15.39
C ASN A 14 2.50 7.40 15.19
N THR A 15 1.92 6.85 16.26
CA THR A 15 1.16 5.61 16.19
C THR A 15 -0.29 5.86 16.54
N ILE A 16 -1.19 5.11 15.93
CA ILE A 16 -2.62 5.15 16.24
C ILE A 16 -3.21 3.77 16.35
N TYR A 17 -4.18 3.65 17.24
CA TYR A 17 -5.16 2.57 17.27
C TYR A 17 -6.50 3.15 16.83
N THR A 18 -7.03 2.67 15.72
CA THR A 18 -8.31 3.18 15.20
C THR A 18 -9.26 2.06 14.81
N SER A 19 -10.55 2.33 14.91
CA SER A 19 -11.60 1.34 14.70
C SER A 19 -12.34 1.56 13.40
N PHE A 20 -12.74 0.44 12.80
CA PHE A 20 -13.62 0.35 11.64
C PHE A 20 -14.89 -0.39 12.03
N GLU A 21 -16.05 0.24 11.93
CA GLU A 21 -17.34 -0.37 12.25
C GLU A 21 -17.69 -1.46 11.23
N ILE A 22 -18.10 -2.65 11.70
CA ILE A 22 -18.60 -3.70 10.82
C ILE A 22 -19.97 -3.28 10.27
N LYS A 23 -20.03 -3.08 8.95
CA LYS A 23 -21.23 -2.70 8.19
C LYS A 23 -22.05 -3.91 7.77
N LYS A 24 -21.37 -4.99 7.32
CA LYS A 24 -21.99 -6.21 6.80
C LYS A 24 -21.16 -7.43 7.16
N THR A 25 -21.80 -8.51 7.55
CA THR A 25 -21.15 -9.80 7.84
C THR A 25 -22.17 -10.93 7.82
N ASP A 26 -21.70 -12.14 7.46
CA ASP A 26 -22.52 -13.38 7.50
C ASP A 26 -22.59 -13.98 8.92
N LYS A 27 -21.85 -13.42 9.89
CA LYS A 27 -21.77 -13.93 11.26
C LYS A 27 -22.48 -12.99 12.23
N ASP A 28 -23.60 -13.43 12.80
CA ASP A 28 -24.41 -12.61 13.71
C ASP A 28 -23.62 -12.08 14.90
N PHE A 29 -22.68 -12.87 15.44
CA PHE A 29 -21.89 -12.46 16.60
C PHE A 29 -20.89 -11.34 16.30
N LEU A 30 -20.57 -11.08 15.03
CA LEU A 30 -19.69 -9.96 14.61
C LEU A 30 -20.47 -8.64 14.42
N LYS A 31 -21.78 -8.70 14.27
CA LYS A 31 -22.62 -7.51 14.09
C LYS A 31 -22.45 -6.51 15.24
N LYS A 32 -22.52 -5.22 14.92
CA LYS A 32 -22.34 -4.11 15.88
C LYS A 32 -20.98 -4.08 16.58
N SER A 33 -19.98 -4.75 16.03
CA SER A 33 -18.60 -4.71 16.52
C SER A 33 -17.73 -3.79 15.66
N HIS A 34 -16.61 -3.35 16.23
CA HIS A 34 -15.61 -2.50 15.60
C HIS A 34 -14.29 -3.27 15.50
N VAL A 35 -13.74 -3.38 14.32
CA VAL A 35 -12.41 -3.96 14.10
C VAL A 35 -11.37 -2.90 14.42
N VAL A 36 -10.39 -3.20 15.25
CA VAL A 36 -9.33 -2.24 15.61
C VAL A 36 -8.04 -2.57 14.86
N ILE A 37 -7.44 -1.57 14.24
CA ILE A 37 -6.11 -1.65 13.60
C ILE A 37 -5.11 -0.76 14.33
N TRP A 38 -3.84 -1.04 14.12
CA TRP A 38 -2.73 -0.20 14.54
C TRP A 38 -1.86 0.16 13.35
N THR A 39 -1.34 1.39 13.31
CA THR A 39 -0.39 1.81 12.29
C THR A 39 0.59 2.85 12.83
N THR A 40 1.81 2.85 12.27
CA THR A 40 2.85 3.88 12.47
C THR A 40 2.80 4.99 11.42
N THR A 41 1.89 4.91 10.48
CA THR A 41 1.72 5.84 9.36
C THR A 41 0.27 6.34 9.29
N PRO A 42 -0.18 7.18 10.25
CA PRO A 42 -1.55 7.70 10.25
C PRO A 42 -1.97 8.33 8.93
N TRP A 43 -1.02 8.94 8.22
CA TRP A 43 -1.24 9.56 6.92
C TRP A 43 -1.70 8.57 5.82
N THR A 44 -1.58 7.26 6.00
CA THR A 44 -2.11 6.28 5.04
C THR A 44 -3.58 5.93 5.26
N ILE A 45 -4.20 6.30 6.40
CA ILE A 45 -5.61 6.02 6.68
C ILE A 45 -6.55 6.56 5.59
N PRO A 46 -6.38 7.80 5.08
CA PRO A 46 -7.22 8.28 3.98
C PRO A 46 -7.12 7.45 2.69
N ALA A 47 -6.05 6.68 2.51
CA ALA A 47 -5.84 5.79 1.37
C ALA A 47 -6.28 4.35 1.63
N ASN A 48 -6.91 4.05 2.77
CA ASN A 48 -7.39 2.72 3.12
C ASN A 48 -8.40 2.18 2.10
N ARG A 49 -8.26 0.90 1.73
CA ARG A 49 -9.18 0.21 0.81
C ARG A 49 -9.63 -1.15 1.34
N ALA A 50 -8.93 -1.72 2.32
CA ALA A 50 -9.26 -3.01 2.92
C ALA A 50 -8.67 -3.12 4.34
N LEU A 51 -9.06 -4.17 5.05
CA LEU A 51 -8.41 -4.62 6.28
C LEU A 51 -7.94 -6.06 6.08
N ALA A 52 -6.68 -6.35 6.41
CA ALA A 52 -6.14 -7.70 6.30
C ALA A 52 -6.22 -8.44 7.64
N TYR A 53 -6.62 -9.70 7.61
CA TYR A 53 -6.63 -10.62 8.73
C TYR A 53 -5.94 -11.94 8.37
N ASN A 54 -5.57 -12.75 9.36
CA ASN A 54 -5.06 -14.10 9.13
C ASN A 54 -6.07 -15.13 9.64
N GLY A 55 -6.50 -16.04 8.77
CA GLY A 55 -7.52 -17.06 9.08
C GLY A 55 -7.14 -17.99 10.23
N LYS A 56 -5.84 -18.18 10.51
CA LYS A 56 -5.29 -19.06 11.54
C LYS A 56 -5.19 -18.40 12.92
N ILE A 57 -5.24 -17.06 12.98
CA ILE A 57 -5.16 -16.30 14.24
C ILE A 57 -6.52 -16.36 14.96
N LYS A 58 -6.47 -16.45 16.30
CA LYS A 58 -7.65 -16.29 17.16
C LYS A 58 -7.87 -14.82 17.47
N TYR A 59 -9.12 -14.40 17.37
CA TYR A 59 -9.57 -13.06 17.68
C TYR A 59 -10.63 -13.08 18.78
N SER A 60 -10.69 -12.03 19.55
CA SER A 60 -11.69 -11.86 20.61
C SER A 60 -12.57 -10.66 20.36
N ILE A 61 -13.84 -10.82 20.64
CA ILE A 61 -14.78 -9.71 20.85
C ILE A 61 -14.62 -9.25 22.29
N VAL A 62 -14.21 -8.00 22.46
CA VAL A 62 -13.96 -7.36 23.74
C VAL A 62 -15.00 -6.26 23.92
N GLN A 63 -15.88 -6.41 24.90
CA GLN A 63 -16.83 -5.37 25.30
C GLN A 63 -16.11 -4.35 26.18
N MET A 64 -16.12 -3.12 25.76
CA MET A 64 -15.47 -2.01 26.44
C MET A 64 -16.33 -1.48 27.60
N GLY A 65 -15.69 -1.21 28.72
CA GLY A 65 -16.33 -0.68 29.90
C GLY A 65 -16.45 0.85 29.91
N LYS A 66 -16.49 1.42 31.12
CA LYS A 66 -16.79 2.86 31.32
C LYS A 66 -15.56 3.78 31.19
N ASP A 67 -14.37 3.23 31.26
CA ASP A 67 -13.11 3.97 31.26
C ASP A 67 -12.68 4.47 29.87
N THR A 68 -13.39 4.09 28.81
CA THR A 68 -13.12 4.50 27.43
C THR A 68 -14.17 5.48 26.91
N GLN A 69 -13.80 6.73 26.73
CA GLN A 69 -14.73 7.82 26.43
C GLN A 69 -15.63 7.59 25.21
N HIS A 70 -15.06 7.09 24.10
CA HIS A 70 -15.78 6.91 22.83
C HIS A 70 -16.24 5.48 22.57
N PHE A 71 -15.75 4.51 23.35
CA PHE A 71 -16.01 3.09 23.15
C PHE A 71 -16.85 2.46 24.26
N LYS A 72 -17.35 3.24 25.20
CA LYS A 72 -18.21 2.77 26.30
C LYS A 72 -19.33 1.88 25.75
N ASN A 73 -19.41 0.65 26.27
CA ASN A 73 -20.38 -0.38 25.88
C ASN A 73 -20.33 -0.83 24.42
N LYS A 74 -19.28 -0.47 23.67
CA LYS A 74 -19.06 -0.98 22.32
C LYS A 74 -18.23 -2.27 22.36
N ASN A 75 -18.41 -3.09 21.34
CA ASN A 75 -17.60 -4.27 21.11
C ASN A 75 -16.47 -3.93 20.16
N ILE A 76 -15.23 -4.20 20.56
CA ILE A 76 -14.07 -4.13 19.68
C ILE A 76 -13.53 -5.53 19.40
N ILE A 77 -12.82 -5.69 18.28
CA ILE A 77 -12.22 -6.96 17.88
C ILE A 77 -10.72 -6.78 17.74
N ILE A 78 -9.97 -7.62 18.44
CA ILE A 78 -8.51 -7.66 18.50
C ILE A 78 -8.08 -9.13 18.53
N ALA A 79 -6.87 -9.47 18.05
CA ALA A 79 -6.30 -10.80 18.24
C ALA A 79 -6.18 -11.13 19.75
N SER A 80 -6.60 -12.32 20.12
CA SER A 80 -6.72 -12.72 21.55
C SER A 80 -5.43 -12.54 22.33
N GLU A 81 -4.29 -12.88 21.73
CA GLU A 81 -2.97 -12.78 22.35
C GLU A 81 -2.50 -11.31 22.54
N LEU A 82 -3.06 -10.37 21.81
CA LEU A 82 -2.64 -8.95 21.82
C LEU A 82 -3.52 -8.07 22.72
N ILE A 83 -4.58 -8.60 23.32
CA ILE A 83 -5.53 -7.81 24.14
C ILE A 83 -4.81 -7.09 25.29
N LYS A 84 -3.95 -7.79 26.02
CA LYS A 84 -3.21 -7.21 27.15
C LYS A 84 -2.36 -6.04 26.70
N ARG A 85 -1.57 -6.21 25.64
CA ARG A 85 -0.72 -5.17 25.10
C ARG A 85 -1.53 -3.95 24.63
N VAL A 86 -2.60 -4.18 23.85
CA VAL A 86 -3.45 -3.10 23.36
C VAL A 86 -4.14 -2.38 24.52
N SER A 87 -4.57 -3.09 25.57
CA SER A 87 -5.16 -2.48 26.76
C SER A 87 -4.20 -1.56 27.50
N GLU A 88 -2.93 -1.95 27.62
CA GLU A 88 -1.87 -1.15 28.22
C GLU A 88 -1.55 0.09 27.36
N GLU A 89 -1.34 -0.08 26.04
CA GLU A 89 -0.98 1.00 25.11
C GLU A 89 -2.13 1.99 24.88
N CYS A 90 -3.39 1.54 24.93
CA CYS A 90 -4.59 2.41 24.83
C CYS A 90 -5.18 2.83 26.18
N ASN A 91 -4.55 2.42 27.28
CA ASN A 91 -4.92 2.79 28.65
C ASN A 91 -6.39 2.50 29.00
N PHE A 92 -6.88 1.29 28.68
CA PHE A 92 -8.19 0.82 29.15
C PHE A 92 -8.04 -0.43 30.04
N LYS A 93 -8.81 -0.52 31.11
CA LYS A 93 -8.75 -1.62 32.11
C LYS A 93 -10.10 -2.29 32.32
N ASP A 94 -11.18 -1.53 32.15
CA ASP A 94 -12.56 -2.02 32.28
C ASP A 94 -13.03 -2.63 30.96
N PHE A 95 -12.89 -3.95 30.83
CA PHE A 95 -13.36 -4.68 29.64
C PHE A 95 -13.71 -6.13 29.95
N LYS A 96 -14.52 -6.75 29.10
CA LYS A 96 -14.90 -8.17 29.18
C LYS A 96 -14.74 -8.84 27.85
N ILE A 97 -14.08 -10.00 27.81
CA ILE A 97 -14.05 -10.87 26.61
C ILE A 97 -15.41 -11.56 26.50
N ILE A 98 -16.11 -11.30 25.40
CA ILE A 98 -17.45 -11.85 25.13
C ILE A 98 -17.35 -13.18 24.40
N LYS A 99 -16.45 -13.26 23.41
CA LYS A 99 -16.32 -14.43 22.55
C LYS A 99 -14.95 -14.45 21.86
N GLU A 100 -14.41 -15.66 21.73
CA GLU A 100 -13.24 -15.94 20.89
C GLU A 100 -13.66 -16.68 19.62
N PHE A 101 -12.95 -16.44 18.51
CA PHE A 101 -13.21 -17.06 17.22
C PHE A 101 -11.96 -17.07 16.34
N ASN A 102 -11.91 -17.93 15.33
CA ASN A 102 -10.81 -17.97 14.36
C ASN A 102 -11.03 -16.95 13.24
N GLY A 103 -9.94 -16.41 12.69
CA GLY A 103 -9.94 -15.39 11.64
C GLY A 103 -10.77 -15.75 10.41
N ASN A 104 -10.90 -17.02 10.05
CA ASN A 104 -11.76 -17.47 8.94
C ASN A 104 -13.22 -17.00 9.06
N ASN A 105 -13.68 -16.62 10.26
CA ASN A 105 -15.02 -16.06 10.46
C ASN A 105 -15.17 -14.64 9.91
N PHE A 106 -14.08 -13.94 9.58
CA PHE A 106 -14.15 -12.64 8.91
C PHE A 106 -14.51 -12.71 7.42
N LYS A 107 -14.54 -13.92 6.84
CA LYS A 107 -14.92 -14.07 5.43
C LYS A 107 -16.28 -13.39 5.16
N ASN A 108 -16.36 -12.66 4.04
CA ASN A 108 -17.53 -11.86 3.62
C ASN A 108 -17.90 -10.72 4.60
N THR A 109 -16.97 -10.31 5.46
CA THR A 109 -17.18 -9.16 6.35
C THR A 109 -16.69 -7.88 5.68
N VAL A 110 -17.49 -6.83 5.80
CA VAL A 110 -17.23 -5.49 5.26
C VAL A 110 -17.39 -4.48 6.37
N CYS A 111 -16.43 -3.57 6.46
CA CYS A 111 -16.42 -2.46 7.41
C CYS A 111 -16.73 -1.13 6.73
N SER A 112 -17.10 -0.13 7.52
CA SER A 112 -17.17 1.27 7.11
C SER A 112 -15.83 1.95 7.37
N HIS A 113 -15.42 2.83 6.48
CA HIS A 113 -14.25 3.68 6.72
C HIS A 113 -14.50 4.63 7.91
N PRO A 114 -13.51 4.93 8.79
CA PRO A 114 -13.68 5.85 9.91
C PRO A 114 -14.15 7.24 9.48
N PHE A 115 -13.78 7.67 8.28
CA PHE A 115 -14.14 8.95 7.68
C PHE A 115 -15.34 8.89 6.74
N LYS A 116 -16.25 7.91 6.89
CA LYS A 116 -17.42 7.74 5.99
C LYS A 116 -18.22 9.02 5.75
N ASN A 117 -18.33 9.89 6.78
CA ASN A 117 -19.05 11.16 6.68
C ASN A 117 -18.21 12.31 6.06
N LEU A 118 -16.98 12.06 5.66
CA LEU A 118 -16.06 13.04 5.06
C LEU A 118 -15.72 12.70 3.60
N GLY A 119 -16.58 11.97 2.91
CA GLY A 119 -16.37 11.57 1.52
C GLY A 119 -15.76 10.18 1.32
N TYR A 120 -15.59 9.39 2.39
CA TYR A 120 -15.07 8.01 2.35
C TYR A 120 -16.20 6.97 2.47
N ASP A 121 -17.31 7.21 1.76
CA ASP A 121 -18.49 6.34 1.80
C ASP A 121 -18.35 5.17 0.80
N TYR A 122 -17.38 4.32 1.05
CA TYR A 122 -17.18 3.08 0.32
C TYR A 122 -16.98 1.91 1.28
N ASP A 123 -17.19 0.72 0.76
CA ASP A 123 -17.03 -0.51 1.50
C ASP A 123 -15.54 -0.85 1.71
N VAL A 124 -15.17 -1.21 2.95
CA VAL A 124 -13.85 -1.66 3.35
C VAL A 124 -13.91 -3.16 3.66
N PRO A 125 -13.60 -4.04 2.70
CA PRO A 125 -13.67 -5.48 2.91
C PRO A 125 -12.56 -5.98 3.85
N MET A 126 -12.88 -7.04 4.61
CA MET A 126 -11.90 -7.85 5.32
C MET A 126 -11.32 -8.89 4.37
N LEU A 127 -10.00 -8.92 4.19
CA LEU A 127 -9.29 -9.81 3.26
C LEU A 127 -8.31 -10.69 4.01
N GLU A 128 -8.19 -11.96 3.62
CA GLU A 128 -7.22 -12.87 4.21
C GLU A 128 -5.83 -12.61 3.63
N GLY A 129 -4.85 -12.37 4.52
CA GLY A 129 -3.46 -12.11 4.18
C GLY A 129 -2.49 -12.84 5.11
N ASP A 130 -1.62 -13.68 4.53
CA ASP A 130 -0.65 -14.49 5.28
C ASP A 130 0.44 -13.65 5.98
N PHE A 131 0.65 -12.41 5.54
CA PHE A 131 1.61 -11.48 6.15
C PHE A 131 1.15 -10.91 7.50
N VAL A 132 -0.10 -11.11 7.88
CA VAL A 132 -0.62 -10.66 9.18
C VAL A 132 -0.07 -11.55 10.28
N THR A 133 0.61 -10.93 11.25
CA THR A 133 1.29 -11.60 12.37
C THR A 133 0.84 -11.05 13.74
N LEU A 134 1.30 -11.67 14.81
CA LEU A 134 1.06 -11.26 16.20
C LEU A 134 2.26 -10.52 16.82
N ALA A 135 3.28 -10.17 16.03
CA ALA A 135 4.48 -9.51 16.54
C ALA A 135 4.19 -8.12 17.13
N GLN A 136 3.23 -7.41 16.53
CA GLN A 136 2.82 -6.06 16.98
C GLN A 136 1.40 -5.72 16.50
N GLY A 137 0.86 -4.61 16.99
CA GLY A 137 -0.44 -4.08 16.58
C GLY A 137 -1.61 -4.83 17.20
N THR A 138 -2.60 -5.18 16.40
CA THR A 138 -3.87 -5.76 16.83
C THR A 138 -4.17 -7.13 16.22
N GLY A 139 -3.26 -7.64 15.36
CA GLY A 139 -3.51 -8.83 14.54
C GLY A 139 -4.45 -8.57 13.35
N ILE A 140 -4.78 -7.31 13.08
CA ILE A 140 -5.53 -6.86 11.91
C ILE A 140 -4.78 -5.66 11.33
N VAL A 141 -4.54 -5.69 10.03
CA VAL A 141 -3.71 -4.69 9.35
C VAL A 141 -4.57 -3.81 8.44
N HIS A 142 -4.41 -2.51 8.61
CA HIS A 142 -4.90 -1.52 7.66
C HIS A 142 -4.18 -1.68 6.32
N THR A 143 -4.93 -1.72 5.22
CA THR A 143 -4.41 -2.01 3.90
C THR A 143 -4.67 -0.83 2.95
N ALA A 144 -3.57 -0.21 2.48
CA ALA A 144 -3.58 0.90 1.53
C ALA A 144 -2.76 0.53 0.28
N PRO A 145 -3.38 0.10 -0.82
CA PRO A 145 -2.70 -0.48 -1.98
C PRO A 145 -1.70 0.47 -2.66
N SER A 146 -1.80 1.76 -2.41
CA SER A 146 -0.86 2.75 -2.95
C SER A 146 0.40 2.93 -2.09
N HIS A 147 0.48 2.30 -0.90
CA HIS A 147 1.50 2.60 0.11
C HIS A 147 2.23 1.39 0.69
N GLY A 148 2.14 0.22 0.05
CA GLY A 148 2.89 -0.96 0.45
C GLY A 148 2.79 -2.08 -0.59
N PRO A 149 3.86 -2.88 -0.80
CA PRO A 149 3.83 -3.98 -1.76
C PRO A 149 2.88 -5.10 -1.36
N ASP A 150 2.80 -5.47 -0.08
CA ASP A 150 1.89 -6.51 0.41
C ASP A 150 0.43 -6.04 0.28
N ASP A 151 0.15 -4.79 0.63
CA ASP A 151 -1.14 -4.13 0.46
C ASP A 151 -1.58 -4.10 -1.01
N PHE A 152 -0.65 -3.72 -1.89
CA PHE A 152 -0.88 -3.70 -3.33
C PHE A 152 -1.24 -5.08 -3.87
N ASN A 153 -0.43 -6.10 -3.55
CA ASN A 153 -0.62 -7.46 -4.03
C ASN A 153 -1.94 -8.07 -3.52
N LEU A 154 -2.25 -7.88 -2.24
CA LEU A 154 -3.50 -8.34 -1.65
C LEU A 154 -4.71 -7.68 -2.32
N CYS A 155 -4.69 -6.35 -2.45
CA CYS A 155 -5.76 -5.60 -3.08
C CYS A 155 -5.94 -5.97 -4.56
N LEU A 156 -4.85 -6.12 -5.32
CA LEU A 156 -4.90 -6.52 -6.73
C LEU A 156 -5.54 -7.89 -6.92
N LYS A 157 -5.19 -8.87 -6.06
CA LYS A 157 -5.79 -10.21 -6.06
C LYS A 157 -7.32 -10.19 -5.88
N HIS A 158 -7.83 -9.17 -5.19
CA HIS A 158 -9.26 -8.99 -4.93
C HIS A 158 -9.91 -7.91 -5.82
N GLY A 159 -9.24 -7.47 -6.89
CA GLY A 159 -9.78 -6.50 -7.84
C GLY A 159 -9.84 -5.05 -7.34
N LEU A 160 -9.22 -4.74 -6.20
CA LEU A 160 -9.11 -3.39 -5.66
C LEU A 160 -7.89 -2.69 -6.26
N LYS A 161 -8.12 -1.59 -6.96
CA LYS A 161 -7.04 -0.84 -7.63
C LYS A 161 -6.37 0.13 -6.67
N ALA A 162 -5.05 0.32 -6.85
CA ALA A 162 -4.33 1.43 -6.25
C ALA A 162 -4.79 2.75 -6.90
N SER A 163 -5.07 3.76 -6.08
CA SER A 163 -5.45 5.10 -6.52
C SER A 163 -4.25 6.06 -6.49
N ASN A 164 -4.38 7.18 -7.16
CA ASN A 164 -3.36 8.23 -7.12
C ASN A 164 -3.56 9.12 -5.89
N THR A 165 -3.05 8.67 -4.76
CA THR A 165 -3.28 9.28 -3.44
C THR A 165 -2.51 10.58 -3.22
N MET A 166 -1.38 10.78 -3.88
CA MET A 166 -0.53 11.96 -3.74
C MET A 166 0.27 12.26 -5.00
N ASN A 167 0.64 13.52 -5.17
CA ASN A 167 1.52 13.98 -6.24
C ASN A 167 3.02 13.74 -5.91
N ASP A 168 3.91 14.17 -6.82
CA ASP A 168 5.37 14.01 -6.67
C ASP A 168 5.97 14.82 -5.51
N ALA A 169 5.28 15.85 -5.05
CA ALA A 169 5.68 16.65 -3.90
C ALA A 169 5.18 16.07 -2.55
N GLY A 170 4.54 14.90 -2.55
CA GLY A 170 3.97 14.30 -1.33
C GLY A 170 2.71 15.01 -0.81
N ILE A 171 1.98 15.69 -1.67
CA ILE A 171 0.73 16.39 -1.35
C ILE A 171 -0.43 15.50 -1.79
N TYR A 172 -1.42 15.30 -0.92
CA TYR A 172 -2.61 14.54 -1.26
C TYR A 172 -3.31 15.10 -2.49
N SER A 173 -3.68 14.20 -3.39
CA SER A 173 -4.46 14.52 -4.59
C SER A 173 -5.94 14.75 -4.27
N ASP A 174 -6.69 15.20 -5.26
CA ASP A 174 -8.15 15.40 -5.14
C ASP A 174 -8.92 14.07 -4.98
N GLU A 175 -8.27 12.92 -5.20
CA GLU A 175 -8.85 11.60 -4.91
C GLU A 175 -8.92 11.29 -3.41
N ILE A 176 -8.29 12.13 -2.56
CA ILE A 176 -8.32 12.01 -1.09
C ILE A 176 -9.21 13.11 -0.51
N PRO A 177 -10.51 12.82 -0.30
CA PRO A 177 -11.45 13.81 0.20
C PRO A 177 -11.00 14.43 1.53
N PHE A 178 -11.39 15.68 1.80
CA PHE A 178 -11.13 16.44 3.00
C PHE A 178 -9.64 16.79 3.23
N PHE A 179 -8.70 15.89 2.89
CA PHE A 179 -7.25 16.08 3.11
C PHE A 179 -6.49 16.54 1.85
N SER A 180 -7.17 16.66 0.69
CA SER A 180 -6.57 17.17 -0.56
C SER A 180 -5.78 18.45 -0.32
N GLY A 181 -4.62 18.58 -0.96
CA GLY A 181 -3.72 19.73 -0.81
C GLY A 181 -2.83 19.72 0.44
N THR A 182 -3.03 18.78 1.36
CA THR A 182 -2.19 18.65 2.57
C THR A 182 -0.96 17.79 2.26
N HIS A 183 0.21 18.22 2.73
CA HIS A 183 1.44 17.42 2.64
C HIS A 183 1.41 16.27 3.66
N ILE A 184 1.74 15.03 3.24
CA ILE A 184 1.58 13.81 4.04
C ILE A 184 2.29 13.87 5.39
N PHE A 185 3.51 14.41 5.47
CA PHE A 185 4.26 14.56 6.73
C PHE A 185 3.67 15.61 7.69
N LYS A 186 2.68 16.40 7.26
CA LYS A 186 1.94 17.34 8.10
C LYS A 186 0.53 16.86 8.40
N ALA A 187 0.10 15.76 7.80
CA ALA A 187 -1.27 15.26 7.88
C ALA A 187 -1.57 14.51 9.19
N ASP A 188 -0.57 13.91 9.83
CA ASP A 188 -0.78 13.03 11.00
C ASP A 188 -1.62 13.68 12.09
N SER A 189 -1.30 14.92 12.49
CA SER A 189 -2.04 15.62 13.54
C SER A 189 -3.49 15.88 13.17
N GLN A 190 -3.75 16.25 11.90
CA GLN A 190 -5.11 16.49 11.41
C GLN A 190 -5.90 15.18 11.35
N ILE A 191 -5.26 14.08 10.92
CA ILE A 191 -5.88 12.75 10.84
C ILE A 191 -6.21 12.23 12.23
N ILE A 192 -5.28 12.33 13.19
CA ILE A 192 -5.50 11.92 14.58
C ILE A 192 -6.66 12.71 15.19
N GLN A 193 -6.69 14.03 14.99
CA GLN A 193 -7.78 14.87 15.44
C GLN A 193 -9.11 14.43 14.82
N LYS A 194 -9.16 14.21 13.49
CA LYS A 194 -10.38 13.77 12.81
C LYS A 194 -10.86 12.38 13.25
N LEU A 195 -9.95 11.44 13.49
CA LEU A 195 -10.30 10.13 14.04
C LEU A 195 -10.94 10.25 15.44
N SER A 196 -10.44 11.17 16.26
CA SER A 196 -11.05 11.48 17.55
C SER A 196 -12.45 12.10 17.41
N GLU A 197 -12.62 13.10 16.54
CA GLU A 197 -13.92 13.72 16.25
C GLU A 197 -14.94 12.71 15.72
N CYS A 198 -14.50 11.78 14.85
CA CYS A 198 -15.32 10.67 14.35
C CYS A 198 -15.55 9.54 15.37
N LYS A 199 -15.01 9.66 16.60
CA LYS A 199 -15.12 8.67 17.67
C LYS A 199 -14.61 7.28 17.28
N SER A 200 -13.58 7.23 16.43
CA SER A 200 -12.93 6.01 15.96
C SER A 200 -11.52 5.80 16.48
N LEU A 201 -10.90 6.84 17.10
CA LEU A 201 -9.59 6.76 17.74
C LEU A 201 -9.70 6.05 19.10
N LEU A 202 -9.03 4.90 19.26
CA LEU A 202 -8.96 4.17 20.53
C LEU A 202 -7.75 4.62 21.38
N GLY A 203 -6.61 4.88 20.73
CA GLY A 203 -5.38 5.35 21.36
C GLY A 203 -4.40 5.89 20.34
N ASN A 204 -3.44 6.68 20.82
CA ASN A 204 -2.33 7.18 20.01
C ASN A 204 -1.07 7.29 20.85
N GLY A 205 0.08 7.24 20.20
CA GLY A 205 1.38 7.29 20.85
C GLY A 205 2.49 7.65 19.89
N LYS A 206 3.72 7.36 20.30
CA LYS A 206 4.93 7.51 19.47
C LYS A 206 5.76 6.24 19.56
N LEU A 207 6.38 5.87 18.46
CA LEU A 207 7.28 4.72 18.37
C LEU A 207 8.60 5.16 17.73
N GLN A 208 9.71 4.90 18.43
CA GLN A 208 11.05 5.00 17.85
C GLN A 208 11.38 3.66 17.19
N HIS A 209 11.69 3.70 15.92
CA HIS A 209 12.03 2.50 15.14
C HIS A 209 12.97 2.84 13.99
N SER A 210 13.59 1.82 13.43
CA SER A 210 14.40 1.94 12.23
C SER A 210 13.50 2.23 11.01
N PHE A 211 13.77 3.32 10.30
CA PHE A 211 12.95 3.78 9.17
C PHE A 211 13.82 4.05 7.93
N PRO A 212 13.36 3.71 6.71
CA PRO A 212 14.13 3.92 5.51
C PRO A 212 14.24 5.41 5.14
N HIS A 213 15.45 5.84 4.84
CA HIS A 213 15.78 7.20 4.41
C HIS A 213 16.56 7.17 3.09
N SER A 214 16.42 8.20 2.29
CA SER A 214 17.25 8.39 1.10
C SER A 214 18.71 8.65 1.49
N TRP A 215 19.64 7.86 0.96
CA TRP A 215 21.06 8.06 1.23
C TRP A 215 21.57 9.46 0.82
N ARG A 216 20.97 10.08 -0.20
CA ARG A 216 21.35 11.37 -0.76
C ARG A 216 20.71 12.55 -0.01
N SER A 217 19.36 12.58 0.07
CA SER A 217 18.64 13.69 0.69
C SER A 217 18.49 13.56 2.20
N LYS A 218 18.77 12.37 2.75
CA LYS A 218 18.56 12.00 4.16
C LYS A 218 17.10 12.15 4.61
N ALA A 219 16.17 12.37 3.69
CA ALA A 219 14.75 12.45 3.96
C ALA A 219 14.13 11.05 4.13
N PRO A 220 13.10 10.90 4.99
CA PRO A 220 12.37 9.66 5.13
C PRO A 220 11.70 9.27 3.80
N LEU A 221 11.67 7.97 3.52
CA LEU A 221 11.09 7.41 2.31
C LEU A 221 9.65 6.94 2.58
N VAL A 222 8.83 7.03 1.55
CA VAL A 222 7.47 6.50 1.57
C VAL A 222 7.24 5.61 0.34
N TYR A 223 6.44 4.57 0.53
CA TYR A 223 5.91 3.81 -0.60
C TYR A 223 4.82 4.61 -1.28
N ARG A 224 4.88 4.70 -2.61
CA ARG A 224 3.88 5.36 -3.44
C ARG A 224 3.67 4.60 -4.74
N ALA A 225 2.43 4.28 -5.05
CA ALA A 225 2.09 3.75 -6.37
C ALA A 225 2.26 4.85 -7.42
N THR A 226 3.04 4.57 -8.45
CA THR A 226 3.27 5.46 -9.60
C THR A 226 3.04 4.70 -10.89
N SER A 227 2.50 5.39 -11.90
CA SER A 227 2.40 4.79 -13.24
C SER A 227 3.78 4.50 -13.80
N GLN A 228 3.99 3.27 -14.25
CA GLN A 228 5.26 2.78 -14.76
C GLN A 228 5.05 2.04 -16.08
N TRP A 229 6.11 1.98 -16.88
CA TRP A 229 6.14 1.20 -18.10
C TRP A 229 6.94 -0.09 -17.87
N PHE A 230 6.33 -1.22 -18.28
CA PHE A 230 6.92 -2.53 -18.08
C PHE A 230 7.00 -3.29 -19.40
N ILE A 231 8.11 -4.01 -19.60
CA ILE A 231 8.20 -5.10 -20.56
C ILE A 231 7.78 -6.38 -19.83
N SER A 232 6.66 -6.96 -20.27
CA SER A 232 6.16 -8.20 -19.66
C SER A 232 7.07 -9.38 -20.02
N MET A 233 7.50 -10.10 -18.99
CA MET A 233 8.29 -11.32 -19.16
C MET A 233 7.46 -12.48 -19.69
N GLU A 234 6.14 -12.48 -19.49
CA GLU A 234 5.25 -13.56 -19.90
C GLU A 234 4.65 -13.32 -21.30
N LYS A 235 4.34 -12.06 -21.67
CA LYS A 235 3.79 -11.75 -22.99
C LYS A 235 4.75 -12.17 -24.09
N LYS A 236 4.20 -12.74 -25.17
CA LYS A 236 4.95 -13.29 -26.32
C LYS A 236 6.03 -14.32 -25.90
N ASN A 237 5.87 -14.95 -24.73
CA ASN A 237 6.80 -15.96 -24.18
C ASN A 237 8.24 -15.46 -24.04
N LEU A 238 8.44 -14.19 -23.64
CA LEU A 238 9.79 -13.60 -23.53
C LEU A 238 10.67 -14.40 -22.57
N ARG A 239 10.20 -14.74 -21.36
CA ARG A 239 10.93 -15.56 -20.37
C ARG A 239 11.35 -16.90 -20.97
N LYS A 240 10.42 -17.61 -21.61
CA LYS A 240 10.71 -18.92 -22.24
C LYS A 240 11.76 -18.81 -23.33
N LYS A 241 11.70 -17.76 -24.15
CA LYS A 241 12.69 -17.52 -25.23
C LYS A 241 14.06 -17.19 -24.62
N ALA A 242 14.10 -16.37 -23.59
CA ALA A 242 15.36 -16.00 -22.92
C ALA A 242 16.01 -17.21 -22.25
N LEU A 243 15.24 -18.04 -21.54
CA LEU A 243 15.74 -19.27 -20.92
C LEU A 243 16.29 -20.25 -21.99
N LYS A 244 15.57 -20.41 -23.12
CA LYS A 244 16.07 -21.23 -24.23
C LYS A 244 17.38 -20.68 -24.81
N ALA A 245 17.48 -19.37 -25.03
CA ALA A 245 18.70 -18.75 -25.53
C ALA A 245 19.89 -18.95 -24.57
N ILE A 246 19.63 -18.92 -23.25
CA ILE A 246 20.65 -19.23 -22.24
C ILE A 246 21.10 -20.68 -22.34
N ASP A 247 20.15 -21.61 -22.50
CA ASP A 247 20.45 -23.04 -22.62
C ASP A 247 21.24 -23.36 -23.92
N ASP A 248 20.99 -22.62 -25.00
CA ASP A 248 21.66 -22.73 -26.29
C ASP A 248 23.05 -22.02 -26.34
N THR A 249 23.40 -21.27 -25.29
CA THR A 249 24.66 -20.50 -25.20
C THR A 249 25.72 -21.24 -24.40
N VAL A 250 26.96 -21.25 -24.90
CA VAL A 250 28.12 -21.80 -24.19
C VAL A 250 28.71 -20.73 -23.26
N PHE A 251 28.84 -21.06 -21.98
CA PHE A 251 29.37 -20.15 -20.95
C PHE A 251 30.74 -20.57 -20.46
N TYR A 252 31.65 -19.60 -20.32
CA TYR A 252 32.95 -19.75 -19.68
C TYR A 252 33.11 -18.72 -18.56
N PRO A 253 33.17 -19.09 -17.31
CA PRO A 253 33.00 -20.45 -16.77
C PRO A 253 31.53 -20.91 -16.82
N GLU A 254 31.31 -22.21 -16.84
CA GLU A 254 30.00 -22.85 -16.98
C GLU A 254 28.99 -22.42 -15.90
N LYS A 255 29.45 -22.15 -14.66
CA LYS A 255 28.66 -21.62 -13.56
C LYS A 255 27.92 -20.29 -13.89
N GLY A 256 28.40 -19.54 -14.88
CA GLY A 256 27.75 -18.33 -15.37
C GLY A 256 26.36 -18.60 -15.92
N ARG A 257 26.14 -19.75 -16.56
CA ARG A 257 24.84 -20.18 -17.08
C ARG A 257 23.81 -20.33 -15.96
N ASP A 258 24.17 -21.08 -14.91
CA ASP A 258 23.22 -21.37 -13.82
C ASP A 258 22.80 -20.10 -13.10
N ARG A 259 23.74 -19.15 -12.91
CA ARG A 259 23.45 -17.86 -12.29
C ARG A 259 22.47 -17.03 -13.12
N ILE A 260 22.74 -16.82 -14.41
CA ILE A 260 21.86 -16.01 -15.25
C ILE A 260 20.50 -16.68 -15.47
N ARG A 261 20.48 -18.01 -15.58
CA ARG A 261 19.26 -18.80 -15.71
C ARG A 261 18.34 -18.59 -14.49
N SER A 262 18.87 -18.79 -13.28
CA SER A 262 18.13 -18.57 -12.04
C SER A 262 17.58 -17.14 -11.92
N MET A 263 18.36 -16.13 -12.32
CA MET A 263 17.90 -14.74 -12.34
C MET A 263 16.75 -14.51 -13.32
N ILE A 264 16.73 -15.16 -14.47
CA ILE A 264 15.66 -14.98 -15.47
C ILE A 264 14.40 -15.77 -15.09
N GLU A 265 14.54 -16.94 -14.47
CA GLU A 265 13.41 -17.75 -14.02
C GLU A 265 12.48 -17.01 -13.08
N THR A 266 13.05 -16.26 -12.15
CA THR A 266 12.30 -15.55 -11.11
C THR A 266 12.13 -14.06 -11.37
N ARG A 267 12.70 -13.54 -12.48
CA ARG A 267 12.68 -12.11 -12.79
C ARG A 267 11.25 -11.58 -12.95
N PRO A 268 10.84 -10.53 -12.22
CA PRO A 268 9.56 -9.86 -12.46
C PRO A 268 9.56 -9.15 -13.83
N ASP A 269 8.43 -8.63 -14.25
CA ASP A 269 8.31 -7.77 -15.42
C ASP A 269 9.33 -6.64 -15.35
N TRP A 270 9.98 -6.31 -16.45
CA TRP A 270 11.07 -5.34 -16.49
C TRP A 270 10.53 -3.92 -16.52
N CYS A 271 10.65 -3.19 -15.41
CA CYS A 271 10.35 -1.76 -15.34
C CYS A 271 11.41 -0.97 -16.12
N ILE A 272 10.98 -0.32 -17.22
CA ILE A 272 11.85 0.47 -18.10
C ILE A 272 11.76 1.97 -17.84
N SER A 273 10.70 2.43 -17.20
CA SER A 273 10.53 3.85 -16.85
C SER A 273 11.29 4.23 -15.58
N ARG A 274 11.66 5.50 -15.50
CA ARG A 274 12.29 6.12 -14.33
C ARG A 274 11.60 7.45 -14.03
N GLN A 275 11.63 7.90 -12.77
CA GLN A 275 11.03 9.15 -12.32
C GLN A 275 11.99 10.34 -12.41
N ARG A 276 13.22 10.11 -12.84
CA ARG A 276 14.25 11.15 -13.02
C ARG A 276 14.58 11.29 -14.48
N ILE A 277 14.75 12.51 -14.94
CA ILE A 277 15.21 12.81 -16.30
C ILE A 277 16.68 12.43 -16.37
N TRP A 278 16.97 11.33 -17.05
CA TRP A 278 18.30 10.81 -17.29
C TRP A 278 18.30 9.82 -18.47
N GLY A 279 19.19 10.05 -19.43
CA GLY A 279 19.34 9.19 -20.60
C GLY A 279 18.23 9.39 -21.63
N VAL A 280 18.00 8.38 -22.45
CA VAL A 280 17.03 8.40 -23.56
C VAL A 280 15.61 8.36 -23.02
N PRO A 281 14.73 9.28 -23.42
CA PRO A 281 13.33 9.27 -23.01
C PRO A 281 12.58 8.08 -23.66
N LEU A 282 11.48 7.64 -23.02
CA LEU A 282 10.57 6.68 -23.64
C LEU A 282 9.68 7.43 -24.66
N PRO A 283 9.79 7.10 -25.95
CA PRO A 283 9.11 7.84 -27.02
C PRO A 283 7.64 7.41 -27.15
N LEU A 284 6.85 7.65 -26.13
CA LEU A 284 5.47 7.20 -26.04
C LEU A 284 4.54 8.38 -25.76
N PHE A 285 3.53 8.55 -26.61
CA PHE A 285 2.43 9.47 -26.37
C PHE A 285 1.32 8.79 -25.58
N VAL A 286 0.77 9.50 -24.61
CA VAL A 286 -0.32 9.03 -23.75
C VAL A 286 -1.47 10.05 -23.79
N SER A 287 -2.68 9.57 -24.01
CA SER A 287 -3.87 10.42 -23.97
C SER A 287 -4.01 11.12 -22.62
N LYS A 288 -4.11 12.43 -22.59
CA LYS A 288 -4.34 13.21 -21.36
C LYS A 288 -5.66 12.80 -20.68
N LYS A 289 -6.68 12.46 -21.48
CA LYS A 289 -8.04 12.14 -21.02
C LYS A 289 -8.18 10.69 -20.55
N THR A 290 -7.75 9.73 -21.37
CA THR A 290 -7.97 8.30 -21.09
C THR A 290 -6.78 7.63 -20.40
N LYS A 291 -5.60 8.27 -20.40
CA LYS A 291 -4.32 7.72 -19.93
C LYS A 291 -3.86 6.47 -20.70
N GLU A 292 -4.50 6.19 -21.83
CA GLU A 292 -4.10 5.08 -22.71
C GLU A 292 -2.96 5.50 -23.64
N PRO A 293 -1.98 4.59 -23.90
CA PRO A 293 -0.91 4.86 -24.84
C PRO A 293 -1.39 4.85 -26.29
N LEU A 294 -0.84 5.74 -27.08
CA LEU A 294 -1.02 5.73 -28.53
C LEU A 294 -0.26 4.54 -29.11
N LYS A 295 -0.98 3.63 -29.77
CA LYS A 295 -0.44 2.41 -30.37
C LYS A 295 -0.41 2.54 -31.89
N ASP A 296 0.34 3.51 -32.39
CA ASP A 296 0.50 3.76 -33.81
C ASP A 296 1.92 3.42 -34.26
N PRO A 297 2.12 2.34 -35.05
CA PRO A 297 3.45 1.92 -35.52
C PRO A 297 4.15 2.97 -36.37
N GLU A 298 3.39 3.75 -37.19
CA GLU A 298 3.96 4.77 -38.07
C GLU A 298 4.57 5.92 -37.27
N ILE A 299 3.87 6.38 -36.23
CA ILE A 299 4.39 7.41 -35.33
C ILE A 299 5.64 6.93 -34.61
N ILE A 300 5.66 5.68 -34.12
CA ILE A 300 6.82 5.11 -33.45
C ILE A 300 8.02 5.04 -34.42
N GLU A 301 7.80 4.63 -35.65
CA GLU A 301 8.84 4.56 -36.68
C GLU A 301 9.38 5.95 -37.03
N ASN A 302 8.51 6.95 -37.15
CA ASN A 302 8.93 8.34 -37.40
C ASN A 302 9.80 8.88 -36.26
N ILE A 303 9.43 8.62 -34.99
CA ILE A 303 10.25 8.99 -33.86
C ILE A 303 11.63 8.30 -33.92
N ALA A 304 11.67 6.99 -34.27
CA ALA A 304 12.91 6.26 -34.43
C ALA A 304 13.84 6.90 -35.46
N ARG A 305 13.29 7.33 -36.62
CA ARG A 305 14.07 8.04 -37.67
C ARG A 305 14.58 9.41 -37.20
N ILE A 306 13.81 10.15 -36.41
CA ILE A 306 14.27 11.41 -35.82
C ILE A 306 15.44 11.12 -34.88
N TYR A 307 15.34 10.09 -34.03
CA TYR A 307 16.41 9.71 -33.12
C TYR A 307 17.69 9.25 -33.83
N GLU A 308 17.55 8.54 -34.96
CA GLU A 308 18.71 8.16 -35.80
C GLU A 308 19.43 9.38 -36.36
N LYS A 309 18.69 10.40 -36.80
CA LYS A 309 19.23 11.58 -37.47
C LYS A 309 19.77 12.62 -36.49
N GLU A 310 19.04 12.89 -35.39
CA GLU A 310 19.22 14.05 -34.54
C GLU A 310 19.55 13.67 -33.06
N GLY A 311 19.53 12.39 -32.75
CA GLY A 311 19.65 11.93 -31.37
C GLY A 311 18.36 12.07 -30.57
N SER A 312 18.40 11.72 -29.30
CA SER A 312 17.23 11.75 -28.41
C SER A 312 16.86 13.16 -27.90
N ASP A 313 17.71 14.15 -28.12
CA ASP A 313 17.48 15.53 -27.64
C ASP A 313 16.30 16.21 -28.36
N GLY A 314 16.03 15.83 -29.62
CA GLY A 314 14.86 16.28 -30.37
C GLY A 314 13.54 16.04 -29.65
N TRP A 315 13.43 15.02 -28.78
CA TRP A 315 12.24 14.77 -27.96
C TRP A 315 11.87 15.92 -27.02
N PHE A 316 12.88 16.72 -26.62
CA PHE A 316 12.70 17.83 -25.70
C PHE A 316 12.69 19.21 -26.39
N THR A 317 13.24 19.29 -27.58
CA THR A 317 13.45 20.55 -28.29
C THR A 317 12.47 20.77 -29.43
N ASP A 318 11.98 19.70 -30.05
CA ASP A 318 11.10 19.78 -31.19
C ASP A 318 9.64 19.98 -30.79
N ASP A 319 8.91 20.68 -31.66
CA ASP A 319 7.46 20.85 -31.51
C ASP A 319 6.77 19.51 -31.85
N PRO A 320 6.05 18.90 -30.89
CA PRO A 320 5.38 17.62 -31.11
C PRO A 320 4.23 17.69 -32.14
N GLN A 321 3.89 18.88 -32.64
CA GLN A 321 2.88 19.09 -33.70
C GLN A 321 3.49 19.12 -35.12
N LYS A 322 4.80 19.16 -35.24
CA LYS A 322 5.54 19.05 -36.49
C LYS A 322 5.90 17.62 -36.83
#